data_2b8ceb78bcd3d52207b1aad03b903f5d
#
_entry.id   2b8ceb78bcd3d52207b1aad03b903f5d
#
_cell.length_a   1.000
_cell.length_b   1.000
_cell.length_c   1.000
_cell.angle_alpha   90.00
_cell.angle_beta   90.00
_cell.angle_gamma   90.00
#
_symmetry.space_group_name_H-M   'P 1'
#
loop_
_entity.id
_entity.type
_entity.pdbx_description
1 polymer ?
#
loop_
_entity_poly.entity_id
_entity_poly.type
_entity_poly.pdbx_seq_one_letter_code
_entity_poly.pdbx_strand_id
1 'polypeptide(L)'
;MILCYILLGGDIMTTTKINNRRYLGNKYSLSDFIKKTVDENCKGINIVIDIFSGTGAVANTFKDKMLITNDLLYSNYISNYAWFGYEKYSSKKIIEFIYDYNQVKTKENNYMRENFADTFFSADDCSKIGYIREDIEVKYKNK
;
A
#
# COMPACT_ATOMS: atom_id res chain seq x y z
N MET A 1 18.65 0.63 1.72
CA MET A 1 17.67 1.35 2.54
C MET A 1 17.05 2.41 1.65
N ILE A 2 15.80 2.22 1.26
CA ILE A 2 15.08 3.18 0.41
C ILE A 2 14.38 4.14 1.38
N LEU A 3 14.85 5.38 1.43
CA LEU A 3 14.21 6.44 2.20
C LEU A 3 13.14 7.08 1.32
N CYS A 4 11.88 6.89 1.66
CA CYS A 4 10.79 7.53 0.94
C CYS A 4 10.29 8.75 1.71
N TYR A 5 10.49 9.94 1.14
CA TYR A 5 9.91 11.17 1.64
C TYR A 5 8.55 11.38 0.99
N ILE A 6 7.48 11.25 1.77
CA ILE A 6 6.14 11.60 1.32
C ILE A 6 5.77 12.91 2.00
N LEU A 7 5.82 14.00 1.23
CA LEU A 7 5.38 15.32 1.68
C LEU A 7 3.87 15.44 1.38
N LEU A 8 3.04 15.40 2.41
CA LEU A 8 1.63 15.77 2.28
C LEU A 8 1.52 17.27 2.48
N GLY A 9 1.47 18.01 1.40
CA GLY A 9 1.12 19.42 1.39
C GLY A 9 -0.32 19.59 0.93
N GLY A 10 -1.20 20.07 1.82
CA GLY A 10 -2.49 20.70 1.54
C GLY A 10 -3.57 19.88 0.81
N ASP A 11 -4.75 19.79 1.43
CA ASP A 11 -6.08 19.55 0.84
C ASP A 11 -6.32 18.29 -0.01
N ILE A 12 -5.73 17.16 0.31
CA ILE A 12 -6.25 15.88 -0.16
C ILE A 12 -6.89 15.17 1.04
N MET A 13 -8.17 15.44 1.24
CA MET A 13 -9.04 14.58 2.05
C MET A 13 -9.15 13.22 1.34
N THR A 14 -8.13 12.40 1.46
CA THR A 14 -8.28 10.99 1.11
C THR A 14 -9.08 10.34 2.23
N THR A 15 -10.34 10.12 1.99
CA THR A 15 -11.22 9.32 2.84
C THR A 15 -10.85 7.83 2.78
N THR A 16 -9.67 7.52 2.28
CA THR A 16 -9.20 6.15 2.12
C THR A 16 -9.04 5.50 3.48
N LYS A 17 -9.88 4.54 3.76
CA LYS A 17 -9.79 3.70 4.95
C LYS A 17 -8.82 2.56 4.65
N ILE A 18 -7.65 2.62 5.26
CA ILE A 18 -6.73 1.49 5.23
C ILE A 18 -7.33 0.35 6.03
N ASN A 19 -7.71 -0.73 5.36
CA ASN A 19 -8.23 -1.90 6.03
C ASN A 19 -7.10 -2.66 6.73
N ASN A 20 -7.43 -3.24 7.89
CA ASN A 20 -6.50 -4.10 8.60
C ASN A 20 -6.07 -5.27 7.70
N ARG A 21 -4.80 -5.31 7.34
CA ARG A 21 -4.21 -6.49 6.68
C ARG A 21 -3.75 -7.46 7.75
N ARG A 22 -4.04 -8.73 7.57
CA ARG A 22 -3.47 -9.81 8.40
C ARG A 22 -1.97 -9.89 8.13
N TYR A 23 -1.22 -9.16 8.91
CA TYR A 23 0.24 -9.09 8.83
C TYR A 23 0.84 -9.23 10.22
N LEU A 24 1.86 -10.06 10.34
CA LEU A 24 2.55 -10.25 11.62
C LEU A 24 3.19 -8.91 12.06
N GLY A 25 2.85 -8.43 13.24
CA GLY A 25 3.33 -7.14 13.74
C GLY A 25 2.52 -5.91 13.30
N ASN A 26 1.35 -6.11 12.67
CA ASN A 26 0.46 -5.01 12.33
C ASN A 26 0.01 -4.24 13.59
N LYS A 27 0.22 -2.91 13.56
CA LYS A 27 -0.08 -2.00 14.69
C LYS A 27 -1.49 -1.41 14.65
N TYR A 28 -2.36 -1.89 13.76
CA TYR A 28 -3.71 -1.33 13.59
C TYR A 28 -4.50 -1.28 14.90
N SER A 29 -4.46 -2.34 15.70
CA SER A 29 -5.13 -2.42 17.01
C SER A 29 -4.53 -1.50 18.08
N LEU A 30 -3.32 -1.00 17.86
CA LEU A 30 -2.61 -0.08 18.75
C LEU A 30 -2.69 1.37 18.29
N SER A 31 -3.30 1.66 17.15
CA SER A 31 -3.30 2.98 16.54
C SER A 31 -3.85 4.07 17.46
N ASP A 32 -4.97 3.80 18.13
CA ASP A 32 -5.60 4.77 19.05
C ASP A 32 -4.73 5.03 20.28
N PHE A 33 -4.12 3.99 20.84
CA PHE A 33 -3.19 4.12 21.95
C PHE A 33 -1.96 4.94 21.56
N ILE A 34 -1.36 4.64 20.41
CA ILE A 34 -0.19 5.37 19.90
C ILE A 34 -0.56 6.84 19.67
N LYS A 35 -1.70 7.10 19.01
CA LYS A 35 -2.15 8.48 18.78
C LYS A 35 -2.34 9.25 20.08
N LYS A 36 -3.06 8.67 21.03
CA LYS A 36 -3.27 9.30 22.35
C LYS A 36 -1.94 9.61 23.05
N THR A 37 -1.03 8.65 23.07
CA THR A 37 0.29 8.83 23.70
C THR A 37 1.09 9.97 23.06
N VAL A 38 1.09 10.04 21.72
CA VAL A 38 1.77 11.11 20.99
C VAL A 38 1.09 12.46 21.26
N ASP A 39 -0.24 12.53 21.18
CA ASP A 39 -0.99 13.78 21.40
C ASP A 39 -0.82 14.32 22.83
N GLU A 40 -0.64 13.46 23.82
CA GLU A 40 -0.40 13.84 25.22
C GLU A 40 1.02 14.35 25.47
N ASN A 41 2.02 13.74 24.83
CA ASN A 41 3.43 13.95 25.14
C ASN A 41 4.18 14.83 24.12
N CYS A 42 3.67 14.97 22.89
CA CYS A 42 4.31 15.67 21.80
C CYS A 42 3.42 16.81 21.29
N LYS A 43 3.50 17.98 21.93
CA LYS A 43 2.67 19.13 21.53
C LYS A 43 3.24 19.87 20.33
N GLY A 44 2.36 20.34 19.44
CA GLY A 44 2.72 21.22 18.33
C GLY A 44 3.53 20.56 17.20
N ILE A 45 3.55 19.23 17.14
CA ILE A 45 4.25 18.52 16.06
C ILE A 45 3.48 18.68 14.74
N ASN A 46 4.22 18.89 13.67
CA ASN A 46 3.69 18.96 12.30
C ASN A 46 4.23 17.83 11.42
N ILE A 47 5.24 17.11 11.88
CA ILE A 47 5.92 16.05 11.13
C ILE A 47 5.92 14.78 11.98
N VAL A 48 5.56 13.67 11.37
CA VAL A 48 5.66 12.34 11.98
C VAL A 48 6.53 11.46 11.08
N ILE A 49 7.50 10.80 11.69
CA ILE A 49 8.40 9.88 11.01
C ILE A 49 8.11 8.46 11.49
N ASP A 50 7.66 7.59 10.60
CA ASP A 50 7.44 6.16 10.87
C ASP A 50 8.54 5.34 10.18
N ILE A 51 9.56 4.98 10.95
CA ILE A 51 10.79 4.36 10.44
C ILE A 51 10.56 2.89 10.03
N PHE A 52 9.56 2.24 10.61
CA PHE A 52 9.20 0.85 10.35
C PHE A 52 7.72 0.76 10.00
N SER A 53 7.32 1.48 8.96
CA SER A 53 5.92 1.76 8.65
C SER A 53 5.07 0.52 8.30
N GLY A 54 5.70 -0.56 7.86
CA GLY A 54 4.99 -1.79 7.54
C GLY A 54 3.80 -1.53 6.61
N THR A 55 2.63 -1.91 7.06
CA THR A 55 1.37 -1.70 6.32
C THR A 55 0.83 -0.27 6.37
N GLY A 56 1.53 0.68 6.99
CA GLY A 56 1.12 2.08 7.09
C GLY A 56 0.04 2.37 8.16
N ALA A 57 -0.22 1.43 9.06
CA ALA A 57 -1.27 1.59 10.06
C ALA A 57 -1.03 2.79 11.00
N VAL A 58 0.22 2.97 11.46
CA VAL A 58 0.59 4.11 12.32
C VAL A 58 0.60 5.40 11.51
N ALA A 59 1.21 5.40 10.34
CA ALA A 59 1.22 6.56 9.44
C ALA A 59 -0.21 7.06 9.15
N ASN A 60 -1.15 6.15 8.87
CA ASN A 60 -2.55 6.51 8.64
C ASN A 60 -3.22 7.20 9.83
N THR A 61 -2.74 6.94 11.04
CA THR A 61 -3.26 7.58 12.26
C THR A 61 -2.91 9.07 12.33
N PHE A 62 -1.82 9.48 11.67
CA PHE A 62 -1.30 10.85 11.62
C PHE A 62 -1.39 11.48 10.23
N LYS A 63 -2.35 11.07 9.42
CA LYS A 63 -2.53 11.59 8.04
C LYS A 63 -2.83 13.09 7.96
N ASP A 64 -3.12 13.74 9.07
CA ASP A 64 -3.27 15.19 9.23
C ASP A 64 -1.93 15.91 9.39
N LYS A 65 -0.81 15.18 9.44
CA LYS A 65 0.55 15.67 9.59
C LYS A 65 1.35 15.42 8.32
N MET A 66 2.49 16.08 8.19
CA MET A 66 3.51 15.67 7.24
C MET A 66 4.05 14.30 7.64
N LEU A 67 3.97 13.34 6.73
CA LEU A 67 4.42 11.97 6.99
C LEU A 67 5.74 11.68 6.28
N ILE A 68 6.66 11.05 7.00
CA ILE A 68 7.84 10.43 6.44
C ILE A 68 7.78 8.96 6.81
N THR A 69 7.59 8.09 5.83
CA THR A 69 7.52 6.65 6.05
C THR A 69 8.75 5.95 5.50
N ASN A 70 9.22 4.95 6.20
CA ASN A 70 10.31 4.09 5.75
C ASN A 70 10.00 2.63 6.07
N ASP A 71 10.34 1.74 5.15
CA ASP A 71 10.29 0.30 5.39
C ASP A 71 11.38 -0.41 4.58
N LEU A 72 11.79 -1.58 5.05
CA LEU A 72 12.77 -2.42 4.38
C LEU A 72 12.17 -3.13 3.16
N LEU A 73 10.88 -3.52 3.25
CA LEU A 73 10.21 -4.26 2.20
C LEU A 73 9.71 -3.32 1.11
N TYR A 74 10.14 -3.57 -0.12
CA TYR A 74 9.71 -2.79 -1.29
C TYR A 74 8.19 -2.80 -1.47
N SER A 75 7.51 -3.89 -1.15
CA SER A 75 6.04 -3.99 -1.19
C SER A 75 5.36 -3.02 -0.20
N ASN A 76 5.97 -2.82 0.98
CA ASN A 76 5.49 -1.84 1.96
C ASN A 76 5.75 -0.41 1.49
N TYR A 77 6.93 -0.17 0.90
CA TYR A 77 7.25 1.12 0.27
C TYR A 77 6.21 1.50 -0.78
N ILE A 78 5.94 0.63 -1.76
CA ILE A 78 4.94 0.88 -2.81
C ILE A 78 3.55 1.11 -2.22
N SER A 79 3.16 0.31 -1.21
CA SER A 79 1.86 0.47 -0.55
C SER A 79 1.74 1.83 0.15
N ASN A 80 2.75 2.22 0.92
CA ASN A 80 2.76 3.52 1.60
C ASN A 80 2.80 4.69 0.62
N TYR A 81 3.56 4.56 -0.48
CA TYR A 81 3.60 5.55 -1.54
C TYR A 81 2.23 5.73 -2.21
N ALA A 82 1.55 4.63 -2.51
CA ALA A 82 0.20 4.68 -3.09
C ALA A 82 -0.86 5.27 -2.14
N TRP A 83 -0.69 5.11 -0.83
CA TRP A 83 -1.70 5.53 0.16
C TRP A 83 -1.49 6.94 0.68
N PHE A 84 -0.24 7.36 0.81
CA PHE A 84 0.14 8.64 1.41
C PHE A 84 0.86 9.57 0.44
N GLY A 85 1.20 9.11 -0.77
CA GLY A 85 1.82 9.94 -1.78
C GLY A 85 0.84 11.02 -2.30
N TYR A 86 1.39 12.13 -2.75
CA TYR A 86 0.63 13.25 -3.29
C TYR A 86 0.44 13.17 -4.82
N GLU A 87 0.91 12.11 -5.44
CA GLU A 87 0.77 11.89 -6.88
C GLU A 87 -0.70 11.87 -7.29
N LYS A 88 -1.01 12.67 -8.29
CA LYS A 88 -2.37 12.69 -8.85
C LYS A 88 -2.61 11.43 -9.66
N TYR A 89 -3.67 10.74 -9.34
CA TYR A 89 -4.11 9.58 -10.11
C TYR A 89 -5.47 9.81 -10.74
N SER A 90 -5.76 9.08 -11.81
CA SER A 90 -7.06 9.09 -12.46
C SER A 90 -7.91 7.94 -11.94
N SER A 91 -8.92 8.23 -11.14
CA SER A 91 -9.89 7.21 -10.67
C SER A 91 -10.53 6.46 -11.85
N LYS A 92 -10.78 7.15 -12.96
CA LYS A 92 -11.32 6.53 -14.17
C LYS A 92 -10.39 5.44 -14.70
N LYS A 93 -9.09 5.73 -14.84
CA LYS A 93 -8.09 4.73 -15.28
C LYS A 93 -8.00 3.54 -14.32
N ILE A 94 -8.07 3.78 -13.02
CA ILE A 94 -8.04 2.69 -12.03
C ILE A 94 -9.26 1.78 -12.21
N ILE A 95 -10.45 2.35 -12.39
CA ILE A 95 -11.68 1.57 -12.62
C ILE A 95 -11.58 0.79 -13.94
N GLU A 96 -11.05 1.39 -15.00
CA GLU A 96 -10.78 0.72 -16.26
C GLU A 96 -9.84 -0.48 -16.08
N PHE A 97 -8.72 -0.30 -15.38
CA PHE A 97 -7.80 -1.40 -15.07
C PHE A 97 -8.46 -2.53 -14.26
N ILE A 98 -9.24 -2.17 -13.24
CA ILE A 98 -9.96 -3.17 -12.43
C ILE A 98 -10.94 -3.95 -13.31
N TYR A 99 -11.68 -3.26 -14.19
CA TYR A 99 -12.59 -3.90 -15.12
C TYR A 99 -11.85 -4.84 -16.08
N ASP A 100 -10.81 -4.34 -16.76
CA ASP A 100 -10.04 -5.11 -17.74
C ASP A 100 -9.41 -6.34 -17.12
N TYR A 101 -8.74 -6.19 -15.97
CA TYR A 101 -8.13 -7.33 -15.27
C TYR A 101 -9.16 -8.34 -14.75
N ASN A 102 -10.37 -7.90 -14.40
CA ASN A 102 -11.43 -8.82 -14.03
C ASN A 102 -11.95 -9.65 -15.20
N GLN A 103 -11.86 -9.13 -16.43
CA GLN A 103 -12.22 -9.89 -17.65
C GLN A 103 -11.17 -10.90 -18.09
N VAL A 104 -9.94 -10.79 -17.58
CA VAL A 104 -8.87 -11.71 -17.94
C VAL A 104 -9.24 -13.14 -17.53
N LYS A 105 -9.31 -14.02 -18.51
CA LYS A 105 -9.51 -15.48 -18.34
C LYS A 105 -8.26 -16.18 -18.86
N THR A 106 -7.29 -16.34 -18.01
CA THR A 106 -6.07 -17.08 -18.35
C THR A 106 -5.94 -18.32 -17.45
N LYS A 107 -5.45 -19.39 -18.06
CA LYS A 107 -5.02 -20.62 -17.35
C LYS A 107 -3.55 -20.91 -17.65
N GLU A 108 -2.86 -19.90 -18.17
CA GLU A 108 -1.45 -20.04 -18.51
C GLU A 108 -0.62 -20.34 -17.27
N ASN A 109 0.39 -21.17 -17.48
CA ASN A 109 1.36 -21.46 -16.47
C ASN A 109 2.30 -20.26 -16.34
N ASN A 110 2.45 -19.75 -15.12
CA ASN A 110 3.35 -18.64 -14.79
C ASN A 110 3.93 -18.86 -13.39
N TYR A 111 4.88 -18.02 -13.00
CA TYR A 111 5.55 -18.16 -11.72
C TYR A 111 4.61 -18.28 -10.52
N MET A 112 3.51 -17.51 -10.51
CA MET A 112 2.54 -17.57 -9.41
C MET A 112 1.82 -18.90 -9.37
N ARG A 113 1.39 -19.43 -10.52
CA ARG A 113 0.71 -20.71 -10.60
C ARG A 113 1.66 -21.85 -10.21
N GLU A 114 2.88 -21.85 -10.70
CA GLU A 114 3.86 -22.91 -10.42
C GLU A 114 4.24 -23.00 -8.94
N ASN A 115 4.33 -21.88 -8.25
CA ASN A 115 4.88 -21.86 -6.91
C ASN A 115 3.84 -21.72 -5.78
N PHE A 116 2.61 -21.24 -6.08
CA PHE A 116 1.63 -20.89 -5.04
C PHE A 116 0.23 -21.43 -5.30
N ALA A 117 -0.01 -22.15 -6.41
CA ALA A 117 -1.31 -22.75 -6.67
C ALA A 117 -1.71 -23.69 -5.54
N ASP A 118 -3.00 -23.63 -5.19
CA ASP A 118 -3.63 -24.49 -4.19
C ASP A 118 -3.04 -24.42 -2.76
N THR A 119 -2.17 -23.41 -2.52
CA THR A 119 -1.65 -23.09 -1.19
C THR A 119 -2.47 -22.01 -0.52
N PHE A 120 -2.60 -20.83 -1.16
CA PHE A 120 -3.36 -19.67 -0.66
C PHE A 120 -4.45 -19.23 -1.64
N PHE A 121 -4.27 -19.53 -2.91
CA PHE A 121 -5.17 -19.16 -4.01
C PHE A 121 -5.38 -20.38 -4.90
N SER A 122 -6.52 -20.44 -5.60
CA SER A 122 -6.74 -21.46 -6.63
C SER A 122 -5.72 -21.33 -7.76
N ALA A 123 -5.50 -22.41 -8.50
CA ALA A 123 -4.61 -22.40 -9.64
C ALA A 123 -5.00 -21.34 -10.68
N ASP A 124 -6.30 -21.13 -10.90
CA ASP A 124 -6.81 -20.13 -11.85
C ASP A 124 -6.61 -18.70 -11.35
N ASP A 125 -6.78 -18.46 -10.05
CA ASP A 125 -6.45 -17.14 -9.44
C ASP A 125 -4.96 -16.86 -9.52
N CYS A 126 -4.11 -17.85 -9.25
CA CYS A 126 -2.67 -17.73 -9.40
C CYS A 126 -2.27 -17.37 -10.83
N SER A 127 -2.87 -17.99 -11.85
CA SER A 127 -2.63 -17.62 -13.25
C SER A 127 -3.00 -16.17 -13.53
N LYS A 128 -4.15 -15.72 -13.01
CA LYS A 128 -4.58 -14.32 -13.16
C LYS A 128 -3.66 -13.35 -12.44
N ILE A 129 -3.26 -13.64 -11.21
CA ILE A 129 -2.34 -12.80 -10.42
C ILE A 129 -0.99 -12.68 -11.15
N GLY A 130 -0.45 -13.80 -11.64
CA GLY A 130 0.80 -13.81 -12.40
C GLY A 130 0.71 -12.98 -13.67
N TYR A 131 -0.36 -13.14 -14.44
CA TYR A 131 -0.63 -12.34 -15.63
C TYR A 131 -0.65 -10.84 -15.32
N ILE A 132 -1.40 -10.43 -14.30
CA ILE A 132 -1.51 -9.01 -13.90
C ILE A 132 -0.14 -8.46 -13.50
N ARG A 133 0.63 -9.22 -12.73
CA ARG A 133 1.98 -8.83 -12.31
C ARG A 133 2.90 -8.61 -13.51
N GLU A 134 2.92 -9.55 -14.44
CA GLU A 134 3.75 -9.48 -15.64
C GLU A 134 3.34 -8.31 -16.55
N ASP A 135 2.04 -8.07 -16.71
CA ASP A 135 1.51 -6.97 -17.50
C ASP A 135 1.90 -5.60 -16.87
N ILE A 136 1.85 -5.48 -15.55
CA ILE A 136 2.32 -4.28 -14.84
C ILE A 136 3.82 -4.06 -15.06
N GLU A 137 4.64 -5.10 -14.94
CA GLU A 137 6.07 -5.01 -15.17
C GLU A 137 6.39 -4.55 -16.60
N VAL A 138 5.71 -5.09 -17.60
CA VAL A 138 5.90 -4.71 -19.01
C VAL A 138 5.47 -3.26 -19.27
N LYS A 139 4.32 -2.84 -18.73
CA LYS A 139 3.73 -1.53 -19.03
C LYS A 139 4.35 -0.38 -18.24
N TYR A 140 4.83 -0.65 -17.01
CA TYR A 140 5.15 0.41 -16.04
C TYR A 140 6.55 0.33 -15.42
N LYS A 141 7.39 -0.60 -15.83
CA LYS A 141 8.72 -0.85 -15.25
C LYS A 141 9.64 0.39 -15.19
N ASN A 142 9.41 1.39 -16.03
CA ASN A 142 10.26 2.58 -16.17
C ASN A 142 9.48 3.89 -16.04
N LYS A 143 8.36 3.88 -15.34
CA LYS A 143 7.52 5.08 -15.17
C LYS A 143 7.42 5.52 -13.75
#